data_8417d642e32093786c9847f261f8efdb
#
_entry.id   8417d642e32093786c9847f261f8efdb
#
_cell.length_a   1.000
_cell.length_b   1.000
_cell.length_c   1.000
_cell.angle_alpha   90.00
_cell.angle_beta   90.00
_cell.angle_gamma   90.00
#
_symmetry.space_group_name_H-M   'P 1'
#
loop_
_entity.id
_entity.type
_entity.pdbx_description
1 polymer ?
#
loop_
_entity_poly.entity_id
_entity_poly.type
_entity_poly.pdbx_seq_one_letter_code
_entity_poly.pdbx_strand_id
1 'polypeptide(L)'
;MRLIIFTGLPGTGKSSLADEVGREMSLPVFSKDWLEAALRLCGLGRTEDEARALGYAGYELLTLLAERQLKLGQSAILDSVASFEPIRMRWR
;
A
#
# COMPACT_ATOMS: atom_id res chain seq x y z
N MET A 1 8.13 -17.18 1.61
CA MET A 1 7.50 -15.99 2.20
C MET A 1 8.28 -14.75 1.78
N ARG A 2 7.60 -13.81 1.12
CA ARG A 2 8.26 -12.67 0.52
C ARG A 2 7.32 -11.46 0.43
N LEU A 3 7.88 -10.27 0.66
CA LEU A 3 7.15 -9.02 0.47
C LEU A 3 7.66 -8.38 -0.82
N ILE A 4 6.76 -8.15 -1.78
CA ILE A 4 7.09 -7.52 -3.05
C ILE A 4 6.47 -6.13 -3.04
N ILE A 5 7.29 -5.12 -3.28
CA ILE A 5 6.84 -3.72 -3.24
C ILE A 5 6.98 -3.08 -4.60
N PHE A 6 5.86 -2.60 -5.15
CA PHE A 6 5.86 -1.79 -6.35
C PHE A 6 5.76 -0.33 -5.96
N THR A 7 6.71 0.46 -6.42
CA THR A 7 6.75 1.89 -6.14
C THR A 7 6.86 2.67 -7.43
N GLY A 8 6.45 3.92 -7.40
CA GLY A 8 6.53 4.78 -8.56
C GLY A 8 5.47 5.86 -8.51
N LEU A 9 5.49 6.72 -9.52
CA LEU A 9 4.53 7.81 -9.62
C LEU A 9 3.20 7.29 -10.16
N PRO A 10 2.07 7.90 -9.77
CA PRO A 10 0.77 7.55 -10.32
C PRO A 10 0.76 7.72 -11.85
N GLY A 11 0.01 6.84 -12.52
CA GLY A 11 -0.13 6.93 -13.97
C GLY A 11 0.96 6.27 -14.78
N THR A 12 1.86 5.54 -14.13
CA THR A 12 2.96 4.85 -14.83
C THR A 12 2.64 3.40 -15.18
N GLY A 13 1.40 2.96 -14.95
CA GLY A 13 1.02 1.57 -15.18
C GLY A 13 1.41 0.63 -14.05
N LYS A 14 1.92 1.17 -12.97
CA LYS A 14 2.39 0.41 -11.81
C LYS A 14 1.32 -0.50 -11.21
N SER A 15 0.09 0.03 -11.03
CA SER A 15 -1.00 -0.73 -10.44
C SER A 15 -1.42 -1.90 -11.31
N SER A 16 -1.47 -1.70 -12.63
CA SER A 16 -1.81 -2.78 -13.56
C SER A 16 -0.78 -3.89 -13.52
N LEU A 17 0.50 -3.53 -13.44
CA LEU A 17 1.57 -4.51 -13.34
C LEU A 17 1.49 -5.30 -12.04
N ALA A 18 1.24 -4.60 -10.93
CA ALA A 18 1.12 -5.25 -9.62
C ALA A 18 -0.03 -6.26 -9.62
N ASP A 19 -1.17 -5.88 -10.19
CA ASP A 19 -2.33 -6.76 -10.27
C ASP A 19 -2.04 -8.00 -11.13
N GLU A 20 -1.34 -7.80 -12.23
CA GLU A 20 -0.99 -8.90 -13.12
C GLU A 20 -0.06 -9.91 -12.44
N VAL A 21 0.95 -9.41 -11.76
CA VAL A 21 1.87 -10.26 -10.99
C VAL A 21 1.10 -10.99 -9.88
N GLY A 22 0.18 -10.30 -9.23
CA GLY A 22 -0.64 -10.90 -8.18
C GLY A 22 -1.49 -12.06 -8.71
N ARG A 23 -2.07 -11.90 -9.90
CA ARG A 23 -2.84 -12.98 -10.52
C ARG A 23 -1.96 -14.17 -10.86
N GLU A 24 -0.80 -13.93 -11.44
CA GLU A 24 0.11 -15.00 -11.84
C GLU A 24 0.67 -15.77 -10.65
N MET A 25 0.99 -15.06 -9.59
CA MET A 25 1.60 -15.67 -8.40
C MET A 25 0.58 -16.11 -7.36
N SER A 26 -0.69 -15.83 -7.59
CA SER A 26 -1.78 -16.08 -6.64
C SER A 26 -1.51 -15.42 -5.28
N LEU A 27 -1.09 -14.16 -5.33
CA LEU A 27 -0.79 -13.38 -4.14
C LEU A 27 -1.75 -12.21 -4.00
N PRO A 28 -2.09 -11.83 -2.76
CA PRO A 28 -2.89 -10.62 -2.56
C PRO A 28 -2.09 -9.38 -2.90
N VAL A 29 -2.79 -8.39 -3.45
CA VAL A 29 -2.21 -7.08 -3.78
C VAL A 29 -2.92 -6.04 -2.93
N PHE A 30 -2.17 -5.33 -2.10
CA PHE A 30 -2.71 -4.26 -1.28
C PHE A 30 -2.23 -2.92 -1.82
N SER A 31 -3.17 -2.06 -2.17
CA SER A 31 -2.87 -0.75 -2.75
C SER A 31 -3.16 0.37 -1.75
N LYS A 32 -2.18 1.24 -1.55
CA LYS A 32 -2.34 2.41 -0.70
C LYS A 32 -3.46 3.30 -1.20
N ASP A 33 -3.58 3.47 -2.52
CA ASP A 33 -4.61 4.33 -3.11
C ASP A 33 -6.01 3.83 -2.80
N TRP A 34 -6.22 2.51 -2.78
CA TRP A 34 -7.51 1.93 -2.42
C TRP A 34 -7.84 2.21 -0.96
N LEU A 35 -6.86 2.07 -0.09
CA LEU A 35 -7.06 2.33 1.35
C LEU A 35 -7.40 3.79 1.58
N GLU A 36 -6.70 4.70 0.93
CA GLU A 36 -6.99 6.13 1.04
C GLU A 36 -8.36 6.46 0.47
N ALA A 37 -8.73 5.86 -0.66
CA ALA A 37 -10.04 6.08 -1.24
C ALA A 37 -11.16 5.67 -0.29
N ALA A 38 -11.00 4.53 0.38
CA ALA A 38 -11.97 4.07 1.37
C ALA A 38 -12.09 5.04 2.54
N LEU A 39 -10.95 5.56 3.01
CA LEU A 39 -10.95 6.54 4.11
C LEU A 39 -11.65 7.84 3.70
N ARG A 40 -11.44 8.28 2.45
CA ARG A 40 -12.11 9.48 1.95
C ARG A 40 -13.62 9.28 1.84
N LEU A 41 -14.06 8.11 1.46
CA LEU A 41 -15.48 7.78 1.42
C LEU A 41 -16.13 7.86 2.80
N CYS A 42 -15.35 7.65 3.85
CA CYS A 42 -15.82 7.79 5.22
C CYS A 42 -15.79 9.24 5.71
N GLY A 43 -15.46 10.20 4.86
CA GLY A 43 -15.44 11.61 5.21
C GLY A 43 -14.13 12.13 5.77
N LEU A 44 -13.07 11.35 5.65
CA LEU A 44 -11.75 11.76 6.13
C LEU A 44 -10.96 12.44 5.02
N GLY A 45 -9.97 13.27 5.41
CA GLY A 45 -9.08 13.90 4.45
C GLY A 45 -9.66 15.14 3.79
N ARG A 46 -10.57 15.84 4.45
CA ARG A 46 -11.24 17.02 3.89
C ARG A 46 -10.41 18.30 4.01
N THR A 47 -9.54 18.37 4.99
CA THR A 47 -8.65 19.52 5.16
C THR A 47 -7.24 19.09 4.76
N GLU A 48 -6.34 20.08 4.63
CA GLU A 48 -4.96 19.81 4.30
C GLU A 48 -4.27 18.95 5.36
N ASP A 49 -4.54 19.26 6.63
CA ASP A 49 -3.98 18.46 7.73
C ASP A 49 -4.56 17.06 7.75
N GLU A 50 -5.86 16.93 7.51
CA GLU A 50 -6.50 15.62 7.43
C GLU A 50 -5.97 14.80 6.24
N ALA A 51 -5.73 15.44 5.12
CA ALA A 51 -5.19 14.77 3.94
C ALA A 51 -3.79 14.22 4.22
N ARG A 52 -2.98 14.97 4.97
CA ARG A 52 -1.66 14.52 5.36
C ARG A 52 -1.74 13.34 6.31
N ALA A 53 -2.63 13.42 7.29
CA ALA A 53 -2.87 12.32 8.24
C ALA A 53 -3.39 11.09 7.50
N LEU A 54 -4.23 11.28 6.50
CA LEU A 54 -4.75 10.19 5.69
C LEU A 54 -3.63 9.45 4.94
N GLY A 55 -2.65 10.20 4.43
CA GLY A 55 -1.49 9.60 3.77
C GLY A 55 -0.69 8.71 4.71
N TYR A 56 -0.47 9.18 5.93
CA TYR A 56 0.20 8.37 6.95
C TYR A 56 -0.63 7.15 7.33
N ALA A 57 -1.96 7.33 7.45
CA ALA A 57 -2.85 6.21 7.77
C ALA A 57 -2.80 5.13 6.70
N GLY A 58 -2.74 5.53 5.43
CA GLY A 58 -2.61 4.60 4.32
C GLY A 58 -1.36 3.73 4.43
N TYR A 59 -0.22 4.35 4.75
CA TYR A 59 1.02 3.60 4.95
C TYR A 59 0.95 2.69 6.17
N GLU A 60 0.35 3.15 7.25
CA GLU A 60 0.19 2.32 8.45
C GLU A 60 -0.68 1.10 8.17
N LEU A 61 -1.78 1.29 7.44
CA LEU A 61 -2.66 0.19 7.07
C LEU A 61 -1.94 -0.81 6.16
N LEU A 62 -1.19 -0.33 5.16
CA LEU A 62 -0.40 -1.20 4.31
C LEU A 62 0.61 -2.01 5.11
N THR A 63 1.31 -1.35 6.03
CA THR A 63 2.30 -2.01 6.87
C THR A 63 1.67 -3.09 7.72
N LEU A 64 0.51 -2.79 8.31
CA LEU A 64 -0.21 -3.74 9.14
C LEU A 64 -0.64 -4.97 8.34
N LEU A 65 -1.18 -4.74 7.14
CA LEU A 65 -1.60 -5.84 6.27
C LEU A 65 -0.41 -6.71 5.85
N ALA A 66 0.70 -6.09 5.52
CA ALA A 66 1.91 -6.81 5.14
C ALA A 66 2.45 -7.65 6.31
N GLU A 67 2.51 -7.06 7.50
CA GLU A 67 2.96 -7.76 8.69
C GLU A 67 2.08 -8.97 9.00
N ARG A 68 0.77 -8.80 8.85
CA ARG A 68 -0.19 -9.87 9.09
C ARG A 68 0.03 -11.04 8.13
N GLN A 69 0.23 -10.75 6.85
CA GLN A 69 0.49 -11.78 5.85
C GLN A 69 1.78 -12.53 6.16
N LEU A 70 2.84 -11.80 6.48
CA LEU A 70 4.11 -12.43 6.79
C LEU A 70 4.03 -13.29 8.04
N LYS A 71 3.28 -12.87 9.05
CA LYS A 71 3.07 -13.66 10.25
C LYS A 71 2.35 -14.98 9.97
N LEU A 72 1.48 -14.98 8.98
CA LEU A 72 0.78 -16.17 8.55
C LEU A 72 1.61 -17.06 7.61
N GLY A 73 2.85 -16.67 7.35
CA GLY A 73 3.72 -17.41 6.44
C GLY A 73 3.36 -17.22 4.98
N GLN A 74 2.66 -16.12 4.66
CA GLN A 74 2.21 -15.84 3.30
C GLN A 74 2.89 -14.61 2.74
N SER A 75 3.12 -14.61 1.44
CA SER A 75 3.70 -13.47 0.75
C SER A 75 2.60 -12.46 0.39
N ALA A 76 3.00 -11.23 0.09
CA ALA A 76 2.07 -10.18 -0.31
C ALA A 76 2.75 -9.21 -1.26
N ILE A 77 1.94 -8.51 -2.05
CA ILE A 77 2.40 -7.46 -2.96
C ILE A 77 1.83 -6.14 -2.45
N LEU A 78 2.69 -5.14 -2.30
CA LEU A 78 2.29 -3.80 -1.91
C LEU A 78 2.47 -2.85 -3.08
N ASP A 79 1.45 -2.06 -3.35
CA ASP A 79 1.45 -1.05 -4.40
C ASP A 79 1.32 0.32 -3.75
N SER A 80 2.38 1.12 -3.79
CA SER A 80 2.37 2.43 -3.17
C SER A 80 3.36 3.38 -3.84
N VAL A 81 3.16 4.68 -3.58
CA VAL A 81 4.14 5.71 -3.94
C VAL A 81 5.07 5.85 -2.74
N ALA A 82 6.29 5.39 -2.88
CA ALA A 82 7.24 5.39 -1.78
C ALA A 82 7.98 6.73 -1.72
N SER A 83 7.36 7.71 -1.09
CA SER A 83 7.94 9.04 -0.97
C SER A 83 8.47 9.37 0.43
N PHE A 84 8.26 8.48 1.40
CA PHE A 84 8.65 8.71 2.79
C PHE A 84 9.72 7.72 3.22
N GLU A 85 10.95 8.21 3.42
CA GLU A 85 12.06 7.38 3.86
C GLU A 85 11.81 6.63 5.18
N PRO A 86 11.27 7.29 6.24
CA PRO A 86 11.04 6.58 7.51
C PRO A 86 10.09 5.39 7.35
N ILE A 87 9.09 5.52 6.50
CA ILE A 87 8.14 4.44 6.28
C ILE A 87 8.77 3.32 5.46
N ARG A 88 9.55 3.68 4.45
CA ARG A 88 10.29 2.69 3.65
C ARG A 88 11.23 1.86 4.51
N MET A 89 11.86 2.48 5.48
CA MET A 89 12.76 1.77 6.38
C MET A 89 12.06 0.74 7.24
N ARG A 90 10.80 0.95 7.58
CA ARG A 90 10.01 -0.01 8.33
C ARG A 90 9.78 -1.31 7.57
N TRP A 91 9.78 -1.24 6.26
CA TRP A 91 9.47 -2.39 5.40
C TRP A 91 10.69 -3.26 5.06
N ARG A 92 11.84 -2.90 5.53
CA ARG A 92 13.07 -3.65 5.26
C ARG A 92 13.24 -4.88 6.13
#